data_a3ca5168b6e48e5b04153c29cd40d5ac
#
_entry.id   a3ca5168b6e48e5b04153c29cd40d5ac
#
_cell.length_a   1.000
_cell.length_b   1.000
_cell.length_c   1.000
_cell.angle_alpha   90.00
_cell.angle_beta   90.00
_cell.angle_gamma   90.00
#
_symmetry.space_group_name_H-M   'P 1'
#
loop_
_entity.id
_entity.type
_entity.pdbx_description
1 polymer ?
#
loop_
_entity_poly.entity_id
_entity_poly.type
_entity_poly.pdbx_seq_one_letter_code
_entity_poly.pdbx_strand_id
1 'polypeptide(L)'
;MSIGNNYHPIILCILDGFGISEPKNSKYDAISQANPKFWKYLLENYPNTELKTSGIAVGLPEGQMGNSEVGHMTIGSGRIIFQDFVRISQAIEDGSLANNSEIKNLIATHIKSKKSVHLLGLCSDGGVHAHINHLIFLSELLAKAEIAVKLHLFLDGRDTPPKSAKKYLSMIDELTSKYPNIKIATIAGRFYAMDRDNRLQRTEASKNAICFGDGEKINNWQEFLNDQYALEISDEFIPPRVFRDYAGINENDSIIFTNFRSDRIIQIAKKILKFKPKLAFKIGMTGYSEELNEELICLFPKQTIQNSLGEILSNNNKTQLRIAETEKYPHVTFFFSGGRVDPFKGESRIMAPSPKVATYDLQPEMSAAELTEKILPEIAAESADFICLNFANADMVGHTGVFSAVVKAVETVDACVAKIVS
;
A
#
# COMPACT_ATOMS: atom_id res chain seq x y z
N MET A 1 52.48 7.29 -14.92
CA MET A 1 52.06 7.53 -13.52
C MET A 1 50.61 7.11 -13.45
N SER A 2 50.31 5.95 -12.87
CA SER A 2 48.94 5.52 -12.58
C SER A 2 48.41 6.42 -11.47
N ILE A 3 47.41 7.20 -11.78
CA ILE A 3 46.61 7.87 -10.75
C ILE A 3 45.95 6.74 -9.98
N GLY A 4 46.47 6.43 -8.81
CA GLY A 4 45.85 5.50 -7.88
C GLY A 4 44.46 6.08 -7.52
N ASN A 5 43.43 5.43 -8.03
CA ASN A 5 42.08 5.71 -7.60
C ASN A 5 41.93 5.19 -6.15
N ASN A 6 42.22 6.04 -5.16
CA ASN A 6 41.80 5.79 -3.79
C ASN A 6 40.27 5.97 -3.74
N TYR A 7 39.53 4.94 -4.13
CA TYR A 7 38.08 4.87 -3.92
C TYR A 7 37.83 4.39 -2.51
N HIS A 8 37.51 5.32 -1.62
CA HIS A 8 36.96 4.95 -0.32
C HIS A 8 35.51 4.52 -0.50
N PRO A 9 35.00 3.60 0.34
CA PRO A 9 33.60 3.18 0.29
C PRO A 9 32.62 4.35 0.47
N ILE A 10 31.54 4.35 -0.30
CA ILE A 10 30.43 5.28 -0.08
C ILE A 10 29.49 4.65 0.96
N ILE A 11 29.26 5.36 2.05
CA ILE A 11 28.40 4.89 3.13
C ILE A 11 27.10 5.68 3.11
N LEU A 12 25.97 5.00 2.89
CA LEU A 12 24.63 5.51 3.13
C LEU A 12 24.21 5.08 4.55
N CYS A 13 24.31 6.00 5.50
CA CYS A 13 23.88 5.77 6.88
C CYS A 13 22.46 6.31 7.06
N ILE A 14 21.48 5.42 7.26
CA ILE A 14 20.07 5.77 7.45
C ILE A 14 19.78 5.81 8.94
N LEU A 15 19.33 6.97 9.43
CA LEU A 15 18.85 7.16 10.79
C LEU A 15 17.30 7.08 10.73
N ASP A 16 16.76 5.88 10.97
CA ASP A 16 15.33 5.64 10.81
C ASP A 16 14.53 6.37 11.93
N GLY A 17 13.42 7.00 11.55
CA GLY A 17 12.61 7.80 12.48
C GLY A 17 13.24 9.15 12.87
N PHE A 18 14.36 9.54 12.26
CA PHE A 18 15.10 10.77 12.58
C PHE A 18 14.65 11.91 11.63
N GLY A 19 13.58 12.62 12.02
CA GLY A 19 12.98 13.66 11.19
C GLY A 19 13.14 15.07 11.78
N ILE A 20 12.87 16.08 10.96
CA ILE A 20 12.82 17.49 11.36
C ILE A 20 11.39 17.84 11.71
N SER A 21 11.14 18.33 12.93
CA SER A 21 9.82 18.74 13.38
C SER A 21 9.54 20.22 13.07
N GLU A 22 8.25 20.56 12.98
CA GLU A 22 7.85 21.95 12.93
C GLU A 22 8.11 22.66 14.26
N PRO A 23 8.54 23.94 14.29
CA PRO A 23 8.86 24.66 15.53
C PRO A 23 7.75 24.64 16.59
N LYS A 24 6.47 24.66 16.17
CA LYS A 24 5.32 24.58 17.09
C LYS A 24 5.26 23.26 17.88
N ASN A 25 5.92 22.22 17.40
CA ASN A 25 5.93 20.88 18.01
C ASN A 25 7.21 20.60 18.81
N SER A 26 8.12 21.58 18.99
CA SER A 26 9.43 21.38 19.58
C SER A 26 9.42 20.69 20.97
N LYS A 27 8.40 20.91 21.77
CA LYS A 27 8.24 20.25 23.09
C LYS A 27 7.99 18.74 23.03
N TYR A 28 7.56 18.25 21.86
CA TYR A 28 7.31 16.82 21.60
C TYR A 28 8.39 16.21 20.70
N ASP A 29 9.38 17.01 20.29
CA ASP A 29 10.48 16.60 19.45
C ASP A 29 11.65 16.06 20.29
N ALA A 30 11.71 14.75 20.39
CA ALA A 30 12.76 14.08 21.14
C ALA A 30 14.16 14.30 20.54
N ILE A 31 14.27 14.52 19.23
CA ILE A 31 15.56 14.79 18.56
C ILE A 31 16.11 16.14 19.03
N SER A 32 15.27 17.18 19.01
CA SER A 32 15.67 18.50 19.54
C SER A 32 16.02 18.45 21.03
N GLN A 33 15.28 17.67 21.82
CA GLN A 33 15.51 17.55 23.27
C GLN A 33 16.77 16.74 23.60
N ALA A 34 17.11 15.73 22.81
CA ALA A 34 18.36 14.97 22.96
C ALA A 34 19.60 15.82 22.67
N ASN A 35 19.44 16.94 21.97
CA ASN A 35 20.52 17.86 21.63
C ASN A 35 21.73 17.16 20.99
N PRO A 36 21.55 16.37 19.89
CA PRO A 36 22.60 15.56 19.28
C PRO A 36 23.75 16.44 18.79
N LYS A 37 24.89 16.36 19.45
CA LYS A 37 26.02 17.28 19.20
C LYS A 37 26.73 17.01 17.89
N PHE A 38 26.89 15.73 17.55
CA PHE A 38 27.58 15.34 16.34
C PHE A 38 26.71 15.61 15.11
N TRP A 39 25.42 15.35 15.19
CA TRP A 39 24.45 15.72 14.14
C TRP A 39 24.48 17.24 13.85
N LYS A 40 24.48 18.07 14.89
CA LYS A 40 24.61 19.52 14.70
C LYS A 40 25.93 19.91 14.02
N TYR A 41 27.03 19.29 14.45
CA TYR A 41 28.32 19.49 13.79
C TYR A 41 28.28 19.12 12.29
N LEU A 42 27.62 18.02 11.92
CA LEU A 42 27.47 17.64 10.52
C LEU A 42 26.67 18.70 9.74
N LEU A 43 25.55 19.18 10.28
CA LEU A 43 24.74 20.21 9.62
C LEU A 43 25.48 21.52 9.43
N GLU A 44 26.35 21.90 10.34
CA GLU A 44 27.12 23.14 10.29
C GLU A 44 28.33 23.07 9.35
N ASN A 45 28.93 21.89 9.16
CA ASN A 45 30.21 21.75 8.48
C ASN A 45 30.14 21.02 7.14
N TYR A 46 29.02 20.38 6.80
CA TYR A 46 28.86 19.61 5.56
C TYR A 46 27.63 20.05 4.78
N PRO A 47 27.61 19.90 3.46
CA PRO A 47 26.42 20.15 2.64
C PRO A 47 25.21 19.35 3.12
N ASN A 48 24.05 20.00 3.27
CA ASN A 48 22.83 19.37 3.69
C ASN A 48 21.62 19.87 2.92
N THR A 49 20.54 19.10 2.92
CA THR A 49 19.27 19.46 2.32
C THR A 49 18.13 18.72 3.02
N GLU A 50 16.92 19.21 2.83
CA GLU A 50 15.71 18.60 3.38
C GLU A 50 14.95 17.84 2.30
N LEU A 51 14.39 16.69 2.65
CA LEU A 51 13.55 15.88 1.79
C LEU A 51 12.15 15.74 2.42
N LYS A 52 11.13 15.77 1.56
CA LYS A 52 9.78 15.40 1.98
C LYS A 52 9.69 13.87 2.11
N THR A 53 9.19 13.40 3.26
CA THR A 53 9.16 11.97 3.60
C THR A 53 7.73 11.42 3.75
N SER A 54 6.71 12.15 3.28
CA SER A 54 5.31 11.77 3.39
C SER A 54 4.52 12.13 2.14
N GLY A 55 3.31 11.59 2.02
CA GLY A 55 2.37 11.88 0.94
C GLY A 55 2.93 11.57 -0.45
N ILE A 56 2.49 12.34 -1.44
CA ILE A 56 2.81 12.13 -2.86
C ILE A 56 4.33 12.15 -3.13
N ALA A 57 5.10 12.91 -2.36
CA ALA A 57 6.55 13.00 -2.52
C ALA A 57 7.28 11.65 -2.32
N VAL A 58 6.64 10.69 -1.68
CA VAL A 58 7.15 9.31 -1.49
C VAL A 58 6.22 8.26 -2.09
N GLY A 59 5.28 8.64 -2.94
CA GLY A 59 4.37 7.73 -3.63
C GLY A 59 3.16 7.26 -2.80
N LEU A 60 2.89 7.90 -1.67
CA LEU A 60 1.74 7.66 -0.82
C LEU A 60 0.61 8.67 -1.11
N PRO A 61 -0.64 8.40 -0.72
CA PRO A 61 -1.71 9.38 -0.78
C PRO A 61 -1.35 10.68 -0.06
N GLU A 62 -1.91 11.80 -0.52
CA GLU A 62 -1.73 13.09 0.14
C GLU A 62 -2.18 13.04 1.60
N GLY A 63 -1.40 13.66 2.50
CA GLY A 63 -1.65 13.65 3.94
C GLY A 63 -1.30 12.35 4.66
N GLN A 64 -0.93 11.29 3.94
CA GLN A 64 -0.49 10.05 4.58
C GLN A 64 0.96 10.16 5.05
N MET A 65 1.19 9.77 6.31
CA MET A 65 2.52 9.69 6.91
C MET A 65 3.38 8.67 6.17
N GLY A 66 4.66 8.98 5.98
CA GLY A 66 5.65 8.04 5.44
C GLY A 66 5.88 6.83 6.34
N ASN A 67 6.59 5.84 5.80
CA ASN A 67 7.02 4.66 6.54
C ASN A 67 8.37 4.16 6.01
N SER A 68 9.03 3.31 6.79
CA SER A 68 10.38 2.81 6.46
C SER A 68 10.40 1.97 5.18
N GLU A 69 9.34 1.20 4.88
CA GLU A 69 9.26 0.36 3.69
C GLU A 69 9.31 1.21 2.41
N VAL A 70 8.44 2.20 2.33
CA VAL A 70 8.36 3.12 1.18
C VAL A 70 9.62 3.97 1.08
N GLY A 71 10.15 4.46 2.21
CA GLY A 71 11.38 5.25 2.25
C GLY A 71 12.58 4.49 1.68
N HIS A 72 12.83 3.27 2.17
CA HIS A 72 13.94 2.44 1.69
C HIS A 72 13.76 2.01 0.23
N MET A 73 12.52 1.71 -0.18
CA MET A 73 12.22 1.39 -1.57
C MET A 73 12.50 2.58 -2.51
N THR A 74 12.12 3.78 -2.11
CA THR A 74 12.38 5.02 -2.87
C THR A 74 13.87 5.31 -2.98
N ILE A 75 14.61 5.22 -1.87
CA ILE A 75 16.07 5.42 -1.86
C ILE A 75 16.75 4.37 -2.74
N GLY A 76 16.44 3.08 -2.55
CA GLY A 76 17.06 2.00 -3.27
C GLY A 76 16.73 1.95 -4.77
N SER A 77 15.53 2.43 -5.15
CA SER A 77 15.13 2.53 -6.57
C SER A 77 15.62 3.81 -7.26
N GLY A 78 16.05 4.82 -6.50
CA GLY A 78 16.45 6.13 -7.02
C GLY A 78 15.30 6.94 -7.64
N ARG A 79 14.06 6.56 -7.37
CA ARG A 79 12.85 7.21 -7.87
C ARG A 79 11.64 6.94 -6.96
N ILE A 80 10.64 7.79 -7.04
CA ILE A 80 9.37 7.60 -6.31
C ILE A 80 8.65 6.36 -6.87
N ILE A 81 8.28 5.45 -5.99
CA ILE A 81 7.48 4.26 -6.31
C ILE A 81 6.06 4.50 -5.80
N PHE A 82 5.18 4.86 -6.71
CA PHE A 82 3.80 5.14 -6.35
C PHE A 82 3.05 3.87 -5.93
N GLN A 83 2.35 3.94 -4.80
CA GLN A 83 1.45 2.90 -4.32
C GLN A 83 0.23 2.78 -5.26
N ASP A 84 -0.42 1.63 -5.28
CA ASP A 84 -1.51 1.35 -6.22
C ASP A 84 -2.65 2.38 -6.16
N PHE A 85 -3.02 2.85 -4.97
CA PHE A 85 -4.00 3.93 -4.82
C PHE A 85 -3.61 5.17 -5.65
N VAL A 86 -2.35 5.62 -5.50
CA VAL A 86 -1.86 6.83 -6.19
C VAL A 86 -1.73 6.60 -7.69
N ARG A 87 -1.21 5.44 -8.10
CA ARG A 87 -1.09 5.05 -9.51
C ARG A 87 -2.43 5.08 -10.24
N ILE A 88 -3.46 4.50 -9.60
CA ILE A 88 -4.80 4.44 -10.17
C ILE A 88 -5.40 5.85 -10.25
N SER A 89 -5.25 6.65 -9.17
CA SER A 89 -5.76 8.02 -9.13
C SER A 89 -5.10 8.90 -10.20
N GLN A 90 -3.79 8.82 -10.36
CA GLN A 90 -3.06 9.52 -11.42
C GLN A 90 -3.51 9.08 -12.83
N ALA A 91 -3.72 7.77 -13.03
CA ALA A 91 -4.20 7.25 -14.31
C ALA A 91 -5.65 7.68 -14.64
N ILE A 92 -6.43 8.01 -13.63
CA ILE A 92 -7.74 8.64 -13.80
C ILE A 92 -7.56 10.11 -14.20
N GLU A 93 -6.73 10.85 -13.50
CA GLU A 93 -6.50 12.29 -13.72
C GLU A 93 -5.89 12.59 -15.08
N ASP A 94 -4.89 11.81 -15.51
CA ASP A 94 -4.21 11.97 -16.80
C ASP A 94 -4.96 11.30 -17.96
N GLY A 95 -6.05 10.58 -17.70
CA GLY A 95 -6.88 9.88 -18.68
C GLY A 95 -6.28 8.58 -19.22
N SER A 96 -5.13 8.13 -18.70
CA SER A 96 -4.48 6.89 -19.19
C SER A 96 -5.30 5.65 -18.88
N LEU A 97 -6.06 5.62 -17.76
CA LEU A 97 -6.98 4.52 -17.47
C LEU A 97 -8.12 4.42 -18.49
N ALA A 98 -8.71 5.54 -18.92
CA ALA A 98 -9.72 5.54 -19.98
C ALA A 98 -9.14 5.12 -21.32
N ASN A 99 -7.85 5.35 -21.55
CA ASN A 99 -7.10 4.98 -22.73
C ASN A 99 -6.48 3.58 -22.67
N ASN A 100 -6.62 2.86 -21.58
CA ASN A 100 -6.11 1.49 -21.43
C ASN A 100 -6.74 0.57 -22.50
N SER A 101 -5.92 -0.27 -23.14
CA SER A 101 -6.33 -1.16 -24.23
C SER A 101 -7.43 -2.14 -23.82
N GLU A 102 -7.35 -2.69 -22.60
CA GLU A 102 -8.32 -3.67 -22.10
C GLU A 102 -9.67 -3.01 -21.80
N ILE A 103 -9.66 -1.80 -21.26
CA ILE A 103 -10.88 -1.01 -21.04
C ILE A 103 -11.53 -0.65 -22.40
N LYS A 104 -10.75 -0.22 -23.40
CA LYS A 104 -11.25 0.05 -24.75
C LYS A 104 -11.84 -1.19 -25.42
N ASN A 105 -11.18 -2.35 -25.29
CA ASN A 105 -11.67 -3.62 -25.81
C ASN A 105 -12.97 -4.05 -25.15
N LEU A 106 -13.08 -3.92 -23.81
CA LEU A 106 -14.30 -4.17 -23.07
C LEU A 106 -15.43 -3.26 -23.57
N ILE A 107 -15.20 -1.96 -23.69
CA ILE A 107 -16.19 -0.99 -24.17
C ILE A 107 -16.64 -1.35 -25.59
N ALA A 108 -15.71 -1.57 -26.52
CA ALA A 108 -16.04 -1.92 -27.91
C ALA A 108 -16.86 -3.21 -28.03
N THR A 109 -16.59 -4.19 -27.17
CA THR A 109 -17.33 -5.45 -27.11
C THR A 109 -18.74 -5.25 -26.58
N HIS A 110 -18.90 -4.49 -25.50
CA HIS A 110 -20.21 -4.31 -24.84
C HIS A 110 -21.14 -3.37 -25.61
N ILE A 111 -20.63 -2.40 -26.33
CA ILE A 111 -21.43 -1.60 -27.28
C ILE A 111 -22.15 -2.52 -28.31
N LYS A 112 -21.45 -3.56 -28.80
CA LYS A 112 -21.99 -4.51 -29.78
C LYS A 112 -22.90 -5.56 -29.14
N SER A 113 -22.47 -6.14 -28.01
CA SER A 113 -23.17 -7.27 -27.38
C SER A 113 -24.38 -6.85 -26.55
N LYS A 114 -24.48 -5.57 -26.15
CA LYS A 114 -25.50 -5.02 -25.25
C LYS A 114 -25.58 -5.75 -23.89
N LYS A 115 -24.47 -6.37 -23.46
CA LYS A 115 -24.34 -7.05 -22.19
C LYS A 115 -23.93 -6.09 -21.07
N SER A 116 -24.15 -6.47 -19.83
CA SER A 116 -23.84 -5.64 -18.67
C SER A 116 -22.40 -5.79 -18.21
N VAL A 117 -21.88 -4.76 -17.56
CA VAL A 117 -20.63 -4.79 -16.79
C VAL A 117 -20.95 -4.68 -15.32
N HIS A 118 -20.42 -5.61 -14.52
CA HIS A 118 -20.57 -5.65 -13.08
C HIS A 118 -19.32 -5.05 -12.43
N LEU A 119 -19.48 -4.02 -11.60
CA LEU A 119 -18.42 -3.42 -10.81
C LEU A 119 -18.58 -3.81 -9.34
N LEU A 120 -17.53 -4.41 -8.76
CA LEU A 120 -17.54 -4.89 -7.38
C LEU A 120 -16.41 -4.27 -6.58
N GLY A 121 -16.70 -3.79 -5.40
CA GLY A 121 -15.65 -3.31 -4.50
C GLY A 121 -16.13 -2.56 -3.27
N LEU A 122 -15.16 -2.22 -2.41
CA LEU A 122 -15.40 -1.46 -1.19
C LEU A 122 -15.80 -0.02 -1.54
N CYS A 123 -16.96 0.39 -1.05
CA CYS A 123 -17.60 1.66 -1.34
C CYS A 123 -17.34 2.65 -0.20
N SER A 124 -16.12 3.18 -0.14
CA SER A 124 -15.69 4.19 0.84
C SER A 124 -14.52 5.01 0.34
N ASP A 125 -14.18 6.06 1.07
CA ASP A 125 -12.99 6.91 0.84
C ASP A 125 -11.81 6.51 1.75
N GLY A 126 -11.87 5.38 2.44
CA GLY A 126 -10.82 4.90 3.34
C GLY A 126 -9.48 4.64 2.67
N GLY A 127 -9.46 4.33 1.37
CA GLY A 127 -8.25 4.24 0.54
C GLY A 127 -7.29 3.08 0.89
N VAL A 128 -7.73 2.12 1.72
CA VAL A 128 -6.90 0.98 2.14
C VAL A 128 -7.03 -0.21 1.17
N HIS A 129 -8.23 -0.55 0.75
CA HIS A 129 -8.52 -1.68 -0.13
C HIS A 129 -9.03 -1.27 -1.50
N ALA A 130 -9.82 -0.20 -1.55
CA ALA A 130 -10.41 0.42 -2.72
C ALA A 130 -10.65 1.89 -2.44
N HIS A 131 -11.12 2.63 -3.43
CA HIS A 131 -11.57 4.00 -3.25
C HIS A 131 -12.81 4.28 -4.10
N ILE A 132 -13.82 4.93 -3.51
CA ILE A 132 -15.09 5.18 -4.17
C ILE A 132 -14.94 5.97 -5.47
N ASN A 133 -14.00 6.92 -5.56
CA ASN A 133 -13.77 7.69 -6.78
C ASN A 133 -13.32 6.82 -7.95
N HIS A 134 -12.59 5.73 -7.71
CA HIS A 134 -12.19 4.79 -8.75
C HIS A 134 -13.40 4.03 -9.31
N LEU A 135 -14.31 3.61 -8.41
CA LEU A 135 -15.56 2.94 -8.78
C LEU A 135 -16.47 3.91 -9.56
N ILE A 136 -16.64 5.15 -9.09
CA ILE A 136 -17.43 6.19 -9.77
C ILE A 136 -16.87 6.46 -11.16
N PHE A 137 -15.55 6.66 -11.29
CA PHE A 137 -14.91 6.92 -12.57
C PHE A 137 -15.16 5.81 -13.59
N LEU A 138 -14.92 4.54 -13.21
CA LEU A 138 -15.18 3.41 -14.10
C LEU A 138 -16.67 3.30 -14.46
N SER A 139 -17.56 3.55 -13.51
CA SER A 139 -19.00 3.55 -13.76
C SER A 139 -19.41 4.62 -14.78
N GLU A 140 -18.92 5.86 -14.61
CA GLU A 140 -19.18 6.95 -15.56
C GLU A 140 -18.61 6.67 -16.94
N LEU A 141 -17.39 6.14 -17.02
CA LEU A 141 -16.73 5.81 -18.27
C LEU A 141 -17.56 4.81 -19.09
N LEU A 142 -18.05 3.76 -18.44
CA LEU A 142 -18.89 2.74 -19.06
C LEU A 142 -20.28 3.30 -19.40
N ALA A 143 -20.86 4.08 -18.52
CA ALA A 143 -22.19 4.65 -18.72
C ALA A 143 -22.23 5.65 -19.89
N LYS A 144 -21.19 6.48 -20.05
CA LYS A 144 -21.02 7.38 -21.20
C LYS A 144 -20.93 6.62 -22.54
N ALA A 145 -20.47 5.38 -22.50
CA ALA A 145 -20.47 4.48 -23.65
C ALA A 145 -21.79 3.69 -23.82
N GLU A 146 -22.86 4.10 -23.13
CA GLU A 146 -24.20 3.48 -23.14
C GLU A 146 -24.22 2.01 -22.69
N ILE A 147 -23.24 1.58 -21.90
CA ILE A 147 -23.16 0.22 -21.35
C ILE A 147 -23.96 0.17 -20.03
N ALA A 148 -24.75 -0.89 -19.86
CA ALA A 148 -25.46 -1.15 -18.62
C ALA A 148 -24.48 -1.55 -17.52
N VAL A 149 -24.45 -0.81 -16.40
CA VAL A 149 -23.56 -1.04 -15.27
C VAL A 149 -24.35 -1.54 -14.06
N LYS A 150 -23.88 -2.62 -13.43
CA LYS A 150 -24.42 -3.19 -12.20
C LYS A 150 -23.43 -3.05 -11.07
N LEU A 151 -23.78 -2.32 -10.03
CA LEU A 151 -22.91 -2.04 -8.89
C LEU A 151 -23.15 -3.03 -7.76
N HIS A 152 -22.10 -3.66 -7.28
CA HIS A 152 -22.08 -4.51 -6.10
C HIS A 152 -21.22 -3.84 -5.03
N LEU A 153 -21.87 -3.16 -4.09
CA LEU A 153 -21.23 -2.25 -3.15
C LEU A 153 -20.92 -2.97 -1.84
N PHE A 154 -19.66 -3.01 -1.46
CA PHE A 154 -19.23 -3.50 -0.16
C PHE A 154 -19.10 -2.32 0.79
N LEU A 155 -19.83 -2.36 1.92
CA LEU A 155 -19.82 -1.29 2.92
C LEU A 155 -18.67 -1.47 3.89
N ASP A 156 -18.05 -0.37 4.31
CA ASP A 156 -16.80 -0.37 5.07
C ASP A 156 -17.01 -0.44 6.58
N GLY A 157 -17.09 0.70 7.25
CA GLY A 157 -17.28 0.79 8.70
C GLY A 157 -16.10 0.33 9.55
N ARG A 158 -14.94 0.08 8.92
CA ARG A 158 -13.69 -0.33 9.57
C ARG A 158 -12.53 0.60 9.25
N ASP A 159 -12.29 0.90 7.98
CA ASP A 159 -11.30 1.88 7.54
C ASP A 159 -11.92 3.29 7.50
N THR A 160 -13.23 3.37 7.73
CA THR A 160 -14.05 4.57 7.89
C THR A 160 -14.94 4.43 9.14
N PRO A 161 -15.57 5.51 9.62
CA PRO A 161 -16.46 5.43 10.81
C PRO A 161 -17.54 4.35 10.66
N PRO A 162 -17.91 3.65 11.76
CA PRO A 162 -18.76 2.45 11.72
C PRO A 162 -20.15 2.62 11.10
N LYS A 163 -20.72 3.83 11.08
CA LYS A 163 -22.04 4.16 10.53
C LYS A 163 -21.89 5.33 9.54
N SER A 164 -21.07 5.17 8.49
CA SER A 164 -20.77 6.20 7.49
C SER A 164 -21.26 5.89 6.07
N ALA A 165 -21.83 4.69 5.84
CA ALA A 165 -22.23 4.24 4.50
C ALA A 165 -23.22 5.18 3.81
N LYS A 166 -24.08 5.87 4.56
CA LYS A 166 -25.03 6.85 4.01
C LYS A 166 -24.35 7.91 3.15
N LYS A 167 -23.17 8.40 3.56
CA LYS A 167 -22.37 9.37 2.79
C LYS A 167 -22.03 8.81 1.39
N TYR A 168 -21.52 7.60 1.34
CA TYR A 168 -21.05 6.99 0.10
C TYR A 168 -22.19 6.53 -0.79
N LEU A 169 -23.24 5.96 -0.23
CA LEU A 169 -24.43 5.56 -0.98
C LEU A 169 -25.15 6.78 -1.58
N SER A 170 -25.15 7.94 -0.92
CA SER A 170 -25.68 9.18 -1.50
C SER A 170 -24.89 9.63 -2.74
N MET A 171 -23.55 9.48 -2.74
CA MET A 171 -22.73 9.75 -3.94
C MET A 171 -23.08 8.79 -5.10
N ILE A 172 -23.41 7.53 -4.77
CA ILE A 172 -23.87 6.57 -5.77
C ILE A 172 -25.27 6.91 -6.29
N ASP A 173 -26.18 7.42 -5.44
CA ASP A 173 -27.49 7.91 -5.89
C ASP A 173 -27.38 9.09 -6.86
N GLU A 174 -26.49 10.03 -6.60
CA GLU A 174 -26.19 11.13 -7.53
C GLU A 174 -25.70 10.57 -8.88
N LEU A 175 -24.78 9.58 -8.83
CA LEU A 175 -24.27 8.91 -10.02
C LEU A 175 -25.38 8.18 -10.82
N THR A 176 -26.25 7.41 -10.15
CA THR A 176 -27.34 6.67 -10.78
C THR A 176 -28.45 7.59 -11.31
N SER A 177 -28.64 8.73 -10.69
CA SER A 177 -29.56 9.78 -11.14
C SER A 177 -29.06 10.45 -12.42
N LYS A 178 -27.75 10.68 -12.52
CA LYS A 178 -27.09 11.25 -13.71
C LYS A 178 -27.03 10.27 -14.89
N TYR A 179 -26.82 8.98 -14.59
CA TYR A 179 -26.68 7.92 -15.58
C TYR A 179 -27.67 6.78 -15.32
N PRO A 180 -28.88 6.80 -15.95
CA PRO A 180 -29.93 5.79 -15.72
C PRO A 180 -29.56 4.34 -16.07
N ASN A 181 -28.51 4.14 -16.86
CA ASN A 181 -27.94 2.83 -17.19
C ASN A 181 -27.01 2.26 -16.11
N ILE A 182 -26.74 3.00 -15.03
CA ILE A 182 -26.09 2.50 -13.81
C ILE A 182 -27.17 2.12 -12.79
N LYS A 183 -27.09 0.92 -12.23
CA LYS A 183 -28.02 0.43 -11.20
C LYS A 183 -27.26 -0.22 -10.05
N ILE A 184 -27.65 0.03 -8.81
CA ILE A 184 -27.19 -0.75 -7.68
C ILE A 184 -27.85 -2.12 -7.75
N ALA A 185 -27.04 -3.17 -7.74
CA ALA A 185 -27.48 -4.57 -7.81
C ALA A 185 -27.51 -5.23 -6.42
N THR A 186 -26.43 -5.06 -5.65
CA THR A 186 -26.32 -5.62 -4.29
C THR A 186 -25.59 -4.67 -3.35
N ILE A 187 -25.90 -4.78 -2.06
CA ILE A 187 -25.17 -4.15 -0.95
C ILE A 187 -24.82 -5.23 0.06
N ALA A 188 -23.59 -5.22 0.59
CA ALA A 188 -23.17 -6.11 1.68
C ALA A 188 -22.08 -5.46 2.50
N GLY A 189 -22.07 -5.64 3.81
CA GLY A 189 -20.92 -5.27 4.65
C GLY A 189 -19.67 -6.08 4.30
N ARG A 190 -18.51 -5.48 4.47
CA ARG A 190 -17.21 -6.13 4.17
C ARG A 190 -16.96 -7.40 4.96
N PHE A 191 -17.60 -7.59 6.10
CA PHE A 191 -17.56 -8.83 6.88
C PHE A 191 -18.02 -10.06 6.07
N TYR A 192 -18.97 -9.88 5.16
CA TYR A 192 -19.49 -10.93 4.27
C TYR A 192 -18.77 -10.96 2.93
N ALA A 193 -18.57 -9.80 2.32
CA ALA A 193 -18.05 -9.70 0.95
C ALA A 193 -16.52 -9.71 0.85
N MET A 194 -15.82 -9.43 1.95
CA MET A 194 -14.36 -9.29 2.00
C MET A 194 -13.74 -10.14 3.12
N ASP A 195 -14.29 -11.33 3.38
CA ASP A 195 -13.71 -12.29 4.32
C ASP A 195 -12.35 -12.81 3.80
N ARG A 196 -11.37 -12.93 4.70
CA ARG A 196 -10.04 -13.52 4.42
C ARG A 196 -9.70 -14.73 5.29
N ASP A 197 -10.59 -15.08 6.22
CA ASP A 197 -10.37 -16.11 7.24
C ASP A 197 -10.95 -17.45 6.81
N ASN A 198 -11.30 -17.63 5.52
CA ASN A 198 -11.93 -18.82 4.94
C ASN A 198 -13.26 -19.20 5.62
N ARG A 199 -14.01 -18.20 6.09
CA ARG A 199 -15.35 -18.41 6.62
C ARG A 199 -16.36 -18.51 5.48
N LEU A 200 -16.45 -19.71 4.92
CA LEU A 200 -17.16 -19.99 3.67
C LEU A 200 -18.63 -19.53 3.68
N GLN A 201 -19.32 -19.62 4.81
CA GLN A 201 -20.72 -19.20 4.93
C GLN A 201 -20.93 -17.71 4.65
N ARG A 202 -20.01 -16.82 5.10
CA ARG A 202 -20.08 -15.39 4.87
C ARG A 202 -19.96 -15.06 3.39
N THR A 203 -18.91 -15.60 2.79
CA THR A 203 -18.61 -15.37 1.36
C THR A 203 -19.68 -15.97 0.46
N GLU A 204 -20.29 -17.09 0.88
CA GLU A 204 -21.34 -17.77 0.12
C GLU A 204 -22.59 -16.90 -0.02
N ALA A 205 -23.02 -16.24 1.06
CA ALA A 205 -24.17 -15.35 1.03
C ALA A 205 -23.93 -14.18 0.04
N SER A 206 -22.77 -13.54 0.11
CA SER A 206 -22.41 -12.47 -0.84
C SER A 206 -22.31 -12.97 -2.29
N LYS A 207 -21.68 -14.13 -2.52
CA LYS A 207 -21.57 -14.76 -3.84
C LYS A 207 -22.97 -15.07 -4.41
N ASN A 208 -23.89 -15.62 -3.61
CA ASN A 208 -25.26 -15.93 -4.05
C ASN A 208 -26.01 -14.66 -4.46
N ALA A 209 -25.93 -13.61 -3.64
CA ALA A 209 -26.50 -12.32 -3.97
C ALA A 209 -25.98 -11.75 -5.29
N ILE A 210 -24.65 -11.79 -5.50
CA ILE A 210 -23.99 -11.25 -6.68
C ILE A 210 -24.25 -12.13 -7.90
N CYS A 211 -23.99 -13.43 -7.82
CA CYS A 211 -24.03 -14.31 -9.00
C CYS A 211 -25.44 -14.65 -9.46
N PHE A 212 -26.38 -14.79 -8.53
CA PHE A 212 -27.71 -15.34 -8.81
C PHE A 212 -28.85 -14.38 -8.47
N GLY A 213 -28.56 -13.22 -7.88
CA GLY A 213 -29.62 -12.35 -7.36
C GLY A 213 -30.42 -13.02 -6.24
N ASP A 214 -29.81 -14.01 -5.57
CA ASP A 214 -30.42 -14.78 -4.50
C ASP A 214 -30.09 -14.14 -3.14
N GLY A 215 -31.13 -13.80 -2.39
CA GLY A 215 -31.04 -13.11 -1.11
C GLY A 215 -32.25 -12.25 -0.83
N GLU A 216 -32.28 -11.67 0.34
CA GLU A 216 -33.37 -10.78 0.75
C GLU A 216 -33.38 -9.52 -0.12
N LYS A 217 -34.58 -9.21 -0.67
CA LYS A 217 -34.78 -8.12 -1.63
C LYS A 217 -35.10 -6.82 -0.92
N ILE A 218 -34.47 -5.75 -1.40
CA ILE A 218 -34.75 -4.37 -0.98
C ILE A 218 -35.14 -3.51 -2.18
N ASN A 219 -35.94 -2.47 -1.93
CA ASN A 219 -36.27 -1.44 -2.93
C ASN A 219 -35.46 -0.17 -2.69
N ASN A 220 -35.18 0.12 -1.42
CA ASN A 220 -34.62 1.38 -0.97
C ASN A 220 -33.52 1.10 0.05
N TRP A 221 -32.32 1.57 -0.23
CA TRP A 221 -31.18 1.37 0.65
C TRP A 221 -31.27 2.29 1.90
N GLN A 222 -31.94 3.45 1.80
CA GLN A 222 -32.04 4.40 2.91
C GLN A 222 -32.88 3.81 4.05
N GLU A 223 -34.05 3.24 3.71
CA GLU A 223 -34.89 2.54 4.68
C GLU A 223 -34.15 1.37 5.29
N PHE A 224 -33.62 0.51 4.44
CA PHE A 224 -32.85 -0.66 4.88
C PHE A 224 -31.70 -0.28 5.81
N LEU A 225 -30.90 0.73 5.46
CA LEU A 225 -29.76 1.16 6.27
C LEU A 225 -30.20 1.75 7.62
N ASN A 226 -31.28 2.52 7.64
CA ASN A 226 -31.83 3.07 8.88
C ASN A 226 -32.30 1.94 9.83
N ASP A 227 -32.95 0.90 9.30
CA ASP A 227 -33.40 -0.26 10.07
C ASP A 227 -32.18 -1.01 10.67
N GLN A 228 -31.11 -1.20 9.88
CA GLN A 228 -29.87 -1.84 10.38
C GLN A 228 -29.22 -1.00 11.50
N TYR A 229 -29.16 0.31 11.32
CA TYR A 229 -28.60 1.21 12.35
C TYR A 229 -29.44 1.28 13.62
N ALA A 230 -30.76 1.13 13.52
CA ALA A 230 -31.65 1.02 14.66
C ALA A 230 -31.42 -0.28 15.46
N LEU A 231 -30.96 -1.33 14.79
CA LEU A 231 -30.53 -2.59 15.40
C LEU A 231 -29.07 -2.59 15.86
N GLU A 232 -28.42 -1.41 15.89
CA GLU A 232 -27.00 -1.22 16.25
C GLU A 232 -26.02 -2.00 15.35
N ILE A 233 -26.42 -2.40 14.13
CA ILE A 233 -25.58 -3.05 13.14
C ILE A 233 -24.81 -1.97 12.38
N SER A 234 -23.48 -2.01 12.45
CA SER A 234 -22.60 -1.10 11.69
C SER A 234 -22.41 -1.56 10.26
N ASP A 235 -21.89 -0.67 9.41
CA ASP A 235 -21.66 -0.90 7.99
C ASP A 235 -20.92 -2.20 7.70
N GLU A 236 -19.87 -2.51 8.48
CA GLU A 236 -19.07 -3.72 8.34
C GLU A 236 -19.91 -5.00 8.37
N PHE A 237 -20.94 -5.03 9.23
CA PHE A 237 -21.71 -6.24 9.52
C PHE A 237 -23.09 -6.28 8.83
N ILE A 238 -23.38 -5.37 7.92
CA ILE A 238 -24.62 -5.37 7.16
C ILE A 238 -24.72 -6.62 6.30
N PRO A 239 -25.78 -7.44 6.46
CA PRO A 239 -25.94 -8.67 5.69
C PRO A 239 -26.21 -8.37 4.20
N PRO A 240 -25.82 -9.27 3.29
CA PRO A 240 -26.04 -9.11 1.86
C PRO A 240 -27.52 -8.86 1.52
N ARG A 241 -27.77 -7.87 0.69
CA ARG A 241 -29.09 -7.50 0.16
C ARG A 241 -29.04 -7.35 -1.35
N VAL A 242 -30.13 -7.71 -1.99
CA VAL A 242 -30.27 -7.68 -3.44
C VAL A 242 -31.34 -6.66 -3.79
N PHE A 243 -31.06 -5.77 -4.72
CA PHE A 243 -32.09 -4.88 -5.25
C PHE A 243 -33.10 -5.67 -6.08
N ARG A 244 -34.42 -5.29 -5.98
CA ARG A 244 -35.52 -6.10 -6.49
C ARG A 244 -35.39 -6.43 -7.99
N ASP A 245 -34.86 -5.50 -8.79
CA ASP A 245 -34.75 -5.65 -10.25
C ASP A 245 -33.47 -6.41 -10.67
N TYR A 246 -32.69 -6.90 -9.72
CA TYR A 246 -31.49 -7.65 -10.04
C TYR A 246 -31.73 -9.16 -9.96
N ALA A 247 -31.40 -9.87 -11.03
CA ALA A 247 -31.63 -11.32 -11.19
C ALA A 247 -30.32 -12.14 -11.33
N GLY A 248 -29.17 -11.52 -11.10
CA GLY A 248 -27.85 -12.20 -11.21
C GLY A 248 -27.04 -11.81 -12.44
N ILE A 249 -25.86 -12.39 -12.54
CA ILE A 249 -24.91 -12.22 -13.65
C ILE A 249 -25.30 -13.17 -14.79
N ASN A 250 -25.38 -12.67 -16.03
CA ASN A 250 -25.68 -13.46 -17.21
C ASN A 250 -24.42 -13.89 -17.96
N GLU A 251 -24.56 -14.86 -18.87
CA GLU A 251 -23.47 -15.25 -19.77
C GLU A 251 -23.09 -14.07 -20.68
N ASN A 252 -21.78 -13.91 -20.90
CA ASN A 252 -21.16 -12.83 -21.65
C ASN A 252 -21.31 -11.43 -21.03
N ASP A 253 -21.82 -11.30 -19.80
CA ASP A 253 -21.57 -10.11 -19.00
C ASP A 253 -20.07 -10.01 -18.66
N SER A 254 -19.60 -8.88 -18.17
CA SER A 254 -18.23 -8.71 -17.69
C SER A 254 -18.20 -8.31 -16.25
N ILE A 255 -17.05 -8.54 -15.59
CA ILE A 255 -16.85 -8.20 -14.20
C ILE A 255 -15.55 -7.42 -14.01
N ILE A 256 -15.60 -6.37 -13.20
CA ILE A 256 -14.42 -5.60 -12.76
C ILE A 256 -14.41 -5.53 -11.23
N PHE A 257 -13.35 -6.06 -10.64
CA PHE A 257 -13.07 -5.91 -9.21
C PHE A 257 -12.29 -4.62 -9.00
N THR A 258 -12.86 -3.66 -8.27
CA THR A 258 -12.27 -2.32 -8.08
C THR A 258 -11.31 -2.22 -6.89
N ASN A 259 -11.20 -3.26 -6.08
CA ASN A 259 -10.22 -3.33 -5.01
C ASN A 259 -8.81 -3.42 -5.61
N PHE A 260 -7.87 -2.65 -5.08
CA PHE A 260 -6.45 -2.70 -5.46
C PHE A 260 -5.58 -3.45 -4.45
N ARG A 261 -6.06 -3.71 -3.24
CA ARG A 261 -5.40 -4.57 -2.25
C ARG A 261 -6.01 -5.97 -2.26
N SER A 262 -5.16 -6.97 -2.43
CA SER A 262 -5.55 -8.34 -2.75
C SER A 262 -6.13 -9.14 -1.58
N ASP A 263 -5.63 -8.97 -0.35
CA ASP A 263 -5.84 -9.88 0.80
C ASP A 263 -7.31 -10.19 1.12
N ARG A 264 -8.23 -9.28 0.83
CA ARG A 264 -9.65 -9.43 1.13
C ARG A 264 -10.57 -9.61 -0.09
N ILE A 265 -10.02 -9.54 -1.32
CA ILE A 265 -10.81 -9.74 -2.53
C ILE A 265 -10.64 -11.15 -3.12
N ILE A 266 -9.54 -11.83 -2.83
CA ILE A 266 -9.18 -13.15 -3.38
C ILE A 266 -10.30 -14.16 -3.19
N GLN A 267 -10.84 -14.26 -1.98
CA GLN A 267 -11.80 -15.31 -1.62
C GLN A 267 -13.12 -15.15 -2.39
N ILE A 268 -13.68 -13.95 -2.45
CA ILE A 268 -14.93 -13.70 -3.18
C ILE A 268 -14.72 -13.79 -4.69
N ALA A 269 -13.59 -13.30 -5.22
CA ALA A 269 -13.26 -13.39 -6.64
C ALA A 269 -13.17 -14.85 -7.10
N LYS A 270 -12.43 -15.71 -6.40
CA LYS A 270 -12.36 -17.16 -6.69
C LYS A 270 -13.74 -17.80 -6.74
N LYS A 271 -14.60 -17.49 -5.78
CA LYS A 271 -15.96 -18.04 -5.75
C LYS A 271 -16.80 -17.57 -6.94
N ILE A 272 -16.80 -16.27 -7.23
CA ILE A 272 -17.58 -15.72 -8.34
C ILE A 272 -17.11 -16.33 -9.67
N LEU A 273 -15.81 -16.35 -9.95
CA LEU A 273 -15.26 -16.86 -11.20
C LEU A 273 -15.52 -18.35 -11.40
N LYS A 274 -15.46 -19.14 -10.31
CA LYS A 274 -15.83 -20.57 -10.36
C LYS A 274 -17.28 -20.80 -10.81
N PHE A 275 -18.24 -19.96 -10.37
CA PHE A 275 -19.66 -20.11 -10.67
C PHE A 275 -20.12 -19.34 -11.91
N LYS A 276 -19.31 -18.40 -12.42
CA LYS A 276 -19.58 -17.61 -13.63
C LYS A 276 -18.39 -17.65 -14.60
N PRO A 277 -18.03 -18.84 -15.12
CA PRO A 277 -16.83 -18.97 -15.96
C PRO A 277 -16.98 -18.34 -17.35
N LYS A 278 -18.23 -18.18 -17.85
CA LYS A 278 -18.53 -17.66 -19.19
C LYS A 278 -18.73 -16.14 -19.20
N LEU A 279 -17.88 -15.40 -18.50
CA LEU A 279 -17.84 -13.94 -18.58
C LEU A 279 -16.99 -13.49 -19.79
N ALA A 280 -17.41 -12.42 -20.48
CA ALA A 280 -16.68 -11.88 -21.62
C ALA A 280 -15.34 -11.29 -21.21
N PHE A 281 -15.32 -10.51 -20.11
CA PHE A 281 -14.11 -9.99 -19.49
C PHE A 281 -14.16 -10.22 -17.98
N LYS A 282 -13.02 -10.58 -17.44
CA LYS A 282 -12.77 -10.75 -16.01
C LYS A 282 -11.59 -9.86 -15.66
N ILE A 283 -11.82 -8.75 -14.98
CA ILE A 283 -10.81 -7.70 -14.75
C ILE A 283 -10.60 -7.50 -13.27
N GLY A 284 -9.33 -7.47 -12.85
CA GLY A 284 -8.90 -7.01 -11.54
C GLY A 284 -8.19 -5.67 -11.65
N MET A 285 -8.41 -4.78 -10.68
CA MET A 285 -7.70 -3.51 -10.64
C MET A 285 -6.18 -3.75 -10.56
N THR A 286 -5.76 -4.68 -9.71
CA THR A 286 -4.36 -5.12 -9.55
C THR A 286 -4.27 -6.63 -9.65
N GLY A 287 -3.06 -7.19 -9.58
CA GLY A 287 -2.86 -8.64 -9.43
C GLY A 287 -3.22 -9.12 -8.02
N TYR A 288 -3.99 -10.20 -7.91
CA TYR A 288 -4.48 -10.67 -6.61
C TYR A 288 -3.76 -11.92 -6.09
N SER A 289 -3.60 -12.94 -6.91
CA SER A 289 -2.82 -14.15 -6.63
C SER A 289 -2.38 -14.78 -7.95
N GLU A 290 -1.37 -15.64 -7.92
CA GLU A 290 -0.91 -16.34 -9.13
C GLU A 290 -2.08 -17.02 -9.86
N GLU A 291 -2.87 -17.84 -9.15
CA GLU A 291 -4.04 -18.53 -9.70
C GLU A 291 -5.08 -17.57 -10.32
N LEU A 292 -5.42 -16.49 -9.63
CA LEU A 292 -6.40 -15.52 -10.15
C LEU A 292 -5.84 -14.71 -11.33
N ASN A 293 -4.56 -14.45 -11.35
CA ASN A 293 -3.91 -13.68 -12.43
C ASN A 293 -3.84 -14.47 -13.75
N GLU A 294 -4.03 -15.79 -13.73
CA GLU A 294 -4.21 -16.60 -14.95
C GLU A 294 -5.59 -16.38 -15.58
N GLU A 295 -6.59 -16.01 -14.77
CA GLU A 295 -7.97 -15.81 -15.24
C GLU A 295 -8.35 -14.33 -15.40
N LEU A 296 -7.74 -13.44 -14.64
CA LEU A 296 -8.06 -12.01 -14.58
C LEU A 296 -7.10 -11.19 -15.44
N ILE A 297 -7.67 -10.32 -16.25
CA ILE A 297 -6.92 -9.20 -16.83
C ILE A 297 -6.59 -8.22 -15.71
N CYS A 298 -5.32 -7.92 -15.51
CA CYS A 298 -4.84 -7.01 -14.49
C CYS A 298 -4.59 -5.63 -15.09
N LEU A 299 -5.33 -4.58 -14.67
CA LEU A 299 -5.16 -3.23 -15.19
C LEU A 299 -3.86 -2.57 -14.70
N PHE A 300 -3.51 -2.78 -13.45
CA PHE A 300 -2.30 -2.24 -12.83
C PHE A 300 -1.44 -3.39 -12.28
N PRO A 301 -0.66 -4.05 -13.12
CA PRO A 301 0.21 -5.14 -12.67
C PRO A 301 1.23 -4.64 -11.63
N LYS A 302 1.70 -5.56 -10.79
CA LYS A 302 2.76 -5.27 -9.81
C LYS A 302 3.97 -4.68 -10.52
N GLN A 303 4.46 -3.57 -10.00
CA GLN A 303 5.65 -2.93 -10.56
C GLN A 303 6.88 -3.79 -10.27
N THR A 304 7.60 -4.15 -11.32
CA THR A 304 8.96 -4.70 -11.18
C THR A 304 9.93 -3.53 -11.16
N ILE A 305 10.62 -3.37 -10.05
CA ILE A 305 11.62 -2.32 -9.90
C ILE A 305 12.91 -2.80 -10.55
N GLN A 306 13.19 -2.29 -11.75
CA GLN A 306 14.45 -2.51 -12.47
C GLN A 306 15.40 -1.34 -12.23
N ASN A 307 16.68 -1.57 -12.44
CA ASN A 307 17.74 -0.56 -12.25
C ASN A 307 17.73 0.05 -10.84
N SER A 308 17.50 -0.79 -9.82
CA SER A 308 17.74 -0.38 -8.43
C SER A 308 19.23 -0.13 -8.20
N LEU A 309 19.60 0.66 -7.19
CA LEU A 309 21.01 0.93 -6.87
C LEU A 309 21.81 -0.36 -6.70
N GLY A 310 21.25 -1.36 -5.99
CA GLY A 310 21.92 -2.66 -5.83
C GLY A 310 22.15 -3.40 -7.15
N GLU A 311 21.20 -3.33 -8.08
CA GLU A 311 21.32 -3.91 -9.42
C GLU A 311 22.37 -3.19 -10.26
N ILE A 312 22.37 -1.85 -10.23
CA ILE A 312 23.35 -1.02 -10.95
C ILE A 312 24.77 -1.30 -10.44
N LEU A 313 24.99 -1.35 -9.14
CA LEU A 313 26.27 -1.69 -8.53
C LEU A 313 26.75 -3.07 -9.01
N SER A 314 25.89 -4.06 -8.92
CA SER A 314 26.19 -5.44 -9.37
C SER A 314 26.54 -5.53 -10.85
N ASN A 315 25.78 -4.86 -11.72
CA ASN A 315 26.00 -4.83 -13.16
C ASN A 315 27.32 -4.13 -13.55
N ASN A 316 27.83 -3.25 -12.69
CA ASN A 316 29.13 -2.59 -12.84
C ASN A 316 30.26 -3.27 -12.07
N ASN A 317 30.05 -4.53 -11.62
CA ASN A 317 31.02 -5.32 -10.84
C ASN A 317 31.49 -4.60 -9.55
N LYS A 318 30.65 -3.79 -8.96
CA LYS A 318 30.86 -3.14 -7.68
C LYS A 318 30.36 -4.01 -6.53
N THR A 319 31.11 -4.01 -5.44
CA THR A 319 30.75 -4.71 -4.21
C THR A 319 29.87 -3.83 -3.32
N GLN A 320 28.98 -4.46 -2.54
CA GLN A 320 28.09 -3.75 -1.67
C GLN A 320 27.81 -4.52 -0.36
N LEU A 321 27.69 -3.80 0.74
CA LEU A 321 27.36 -4.33 2.06
C LEU A 321 26.04 -3.75 2.55
N ARG A 322 25.14 -4.62 3.07
CA ARG A 322 23.91 -4.25 3.76
C ARG A 322 24.06 -4.60 5.22
N ILE A 323 23.81 -3.64 6.11
CA ILE A 323 23.95 -3.85 7.54
C ILE A 323 22.84 -3.17 8.34
N ALA A 324 22.14 -3.92 9.17
CA ALA A 324 21.11 -3.44 10.09
C ALA A 324 20.89 -4.45 11.23
N GLU A 325 20.16 -4.03 12.25
CA GLU A 325 19.61 -4.97 13.22
C GLU A 325 18.32 -5.63 12.73
N THR A 326 17.86 -6.69 13.40
CA THR A 326 16.75 -7.56 12.95
C THR A 326 15.52 -6.79 12.46
N GLU A 327 15.09 -5.76 13.19
CA GLU A 327 13.89 -4.97 12.87
C GLU A 327 14.00 -4.21 11.53
N LYS A 328 15.21 -3.80 11.16
CA LYS A 328 15.45 -3.01 9.95
C LYS A 328 16.23 -3.75 8.87
N TYR A 329 16.54 -5.03 9.11
CA TYR A 329 17.23 -5.86 8.10
C TYR A 329 16.42 -6.03 6.80
N PRO A 330 15.11 -6.28 6.82
CA PRO A 330 14.30 -6.30 5.61
C PRO A 330 14.31 -4.95 4.86
N HIS A 331 14.45 -3.84 5.58
CA HIS A 331 14.42 -2.50 4.97
C HIS A 331 15.68 -2.25 4.13
N VAL A 332 16.87 -2.57 4.64
CA VAL A 332 18.12 -2.40 3.88
C VAL A 332 18.37 -3.51 2.84
N THR A 333 17.60 -4.60 2.87
CA THR A 333 17.68 -5.72 1.93
C THR A 333 16.50 -5.75 0.98
N PHE A 334 15.38 -6.35 1.36
CA PHE A 334 14.21 -6.57 0.53
C PHE A 334 13.62 -5.26 -0.04
N PHE A 335 13.30 -4.29 0.81
CA PHE A 335 12.69 -3.04 0.36
C PHE A 335 13.66 -2.18 -0.44
N PHE A 336 14.89 -2.04 0.02
CA PHE A 336 15.94 -1.31 -0.70
C PHE A 336 16.26 -1.91 -2.07
N SER A 337 16.10 -3.23 -2.20
CA SER A 337 16.31 -3.96 -3.46
C SER A 337 15.06 -4.08 -4.33
N GLY A 338 14.03 -3.25 -4.06
CA GLY A 338 12.80 -3.19 -4.86
C GLY A 338 11.92 -4.44 -4.76
N GLY A 339 11.95 -5.14 -3.61
CA GLY A 339 11.17 -6.36 -3.36
C GLY A 339 11.90 -7.65 -3.75
N ARG A 340 13.20 -7.59 -4.04
CA ARG A 340 14.05 -8.75 -4.31
C ARG A 340 14.55 -9.36 -3.00
N VAL A 341 14.38 -10.67 -2.83
CA VAL A 341 14.84 -11.43 -1.66
C VAL A 341 16.30 -11.79 -1.76
N ASP A 342 16.70 -12.35 -2.91
CA ASP A 342 18.04 -12.83 -3.14
C ASP A 342 19.06 -11.68 -3.25
N PRO A 343 20.26 -11.81 -2.66
CA PRO A 343 21.30 -10.81 -2.81
C PRO A 343 21.73 -10.67 -4.27
N PHE A 344 22.18 -9.48 -4.63
CA PHE A 344 22.83 -9.24 -5.91
C PHE A 344 24.26 -9.84 -5.92
N LYS A 345 24.79 -10.11 -7.09
CA LYS A 345 26.20 -10.51 -7.22
C LYS A 345 27.10 -9.41 -6.64
N GLY A 346 27.98 -9.75 -5.71
CA GLY A 346 28.85 -8.80 -5.01
C GLY A 346 28.18 -8.13 -3.79
N GLU A 347 26.97 -8.57 -3.39
CA GLU A 347 26.29 -8.11 -2.18
C GLU A 347 26.58 -9.04 -1.01
N SER A 348 27.08 -8.48 0.08
CA SER A 348 27.20 -9.12 1.40
C SER A 348 26.21 -8.50 2.39
N ARG A 349 25.88 -9.26 3.41
CA ARG A 349 24.87 -8.87 4.41
C ARG A 349 25.33 -9.18 5.83
N ILE A 350 25.23 -8.19 6.71
CA ILE A 350 25.51 -8.34 8.14
C ILE A 350 24.24 -7.98 8.91
N MET A 351 23.88 -8.82 9.88
CA MET A 351 22.75 -8.56 10.78
C MET A 351 23.22 -8.62 12.23
N ALA A 352 22.79 -7.65 13.03
CA ALA A 352 22.87 -7.71 14.49
C ALA A 352 21.49 -8.12 15.04
N PRO A 353 21.39 -9.02 16.02
CA PRO A 353 20.12 -9.36 16.65
C PRO A 353 19.56 -8.14 17.39
N SER A 354 18.30 -7.79 17.20
CA SER A 354 17.64 -6.80 18.05
C SER A 354 17.45 -7.34 19.47
N PRO A 355 17.42 -6.47 20.50
CA PRO A 355 17.23 -6.88 21.89
C PRO A 355 15.93 -7.67 22.10
N LYS A 356 15.98 -8.72 22.92
CA LYS A 356 14.82 -9.54 23.28
C LYS A 356 14.05 -8.93 24.45
N VAL A 357 13.47 -7.75 24.26
CA VAL A 357 12.65 -7.04 25.23
C VAL A 357 11.20 -6.97 24.77
N ALA A 358 10.27 -6.72 25.70
CA ALA A 358 8.85 -6.62 25.37
C ALA A 358 8.56 -5.39 24.49
N THR A 359 9.19 -4.26 24.83
CA THR A 359 9.12 -2.99 24.09
C THR A 359 10.49 -2.31 24.15
N TYR A 360 10.87 -1.57 23.11
CA TYR A 360 12.23 -1.03 22.98
C TYR A 360 12.53 0.19 23.87
N ASP A 361 11.55 0.75 24.57
CA ASP A 361 11.77 1.73 25.64
C ASP A 361 12.52 1.15 26.85
N LEU A 362 12.47 -0.18 27.02
CA LEU A 362 13.23 -0.90 28.05
C LEU A 362 14.73 -1.02 27.74
N GLN A 363 15.11 -0.90 26.46
CA GLN A 363 16.50 -0.89 25.99
C GLN A 363 16.64 0.03 24.77
N PRO A 364 16.59 1.36 24.94
CA PRO A 364 16.57 2.32 23.84
C PRO A 364 17.86 2.37 23.02
N GLU A 365 18.97 1.91 23.57
CA GLU A 365 20.24 1.74 22.83
C GLU A 365 20.12 0.68 21.73
N MET A 366 19.17 -0.24 21.87
CA MET A 366 18.96 -1.35 20.93
C MET A 366 20.29 -2.05 20.59
N SER A 367 20.58 -2.28 19.31
CA SER A 367 21.85 -2.91 18.87
C SER A 367 22.79 -1.93 18.17
N ALA A 368 22.63 -0.61 18.38
CA ALA A 368 23.42 0.40 17.68
C ALA A 368 24.93 0.28 17.95
N ALA A 369 25.33 -0.04 19.18
CA ALA A 369 26.74 -0.25 19.54
C ALA A 369 27.32 -1.46 18.79
N GLU A 370 26.62 -2.61 18.78
CA GLU A 370 27.03 -3.82 18.06
C GLU A 370 27.14 -3.60 16.55
N LEU A 371 26.18 -2.86 15.97
CA LEU A 371 26.27 -2.48 14.55
C LEU A 371 27.49 -1.64 14.27
N THR A 372 27.80 -0.68 15.14
CA THR A 372 28.99 0.17 15.01
C THR A 372 30.27 -0.66 15.08
N GLU A 373 30.37 -1.59 16.03
CA GLU A 373 31.52 -2.50 16.16
C GLU A 373 31.68 -3.42 14.93
N LYS A 374 30.59 -3.84 14.33
CA LYS A 374 30.62 -4.69 13.12
C LYS A 374 30.99 -3.94 11.86
N ILE A 375 30.58 -2.67 11.72
CA ILE A 375 30.83 -1.92 10.49
C ILE A 375 32.22 -1.28 10.46
N LEU A 376 32.80 -0.88 11.57
CA LEU A 376 34.11 -0.23 11.61
C LEU A 376 35.24 -1.07 10.95
N PRO A 377 35.37 -2.38 11.19
CA PRO A 377 36.35 -3.23 10.47
C PRO A 377 36.10 -3.29 8.97
N GLU A 378 34.83 -3.30 8.52
CA GLU A 378 34.45 -3.34 7.12
C GLU A 378 34.86 -2.04 6.38
N ILE A 379 34.68 -0.90 7.07
CA ILE A 379 35.12 0.41 6.55
C ILE A 379 36.63 0.46 6.48
N ALA A 380 37.33 0.08 7.55
CA ALA A 380 38.79 0.09 7.59
C ALA A 380 39.46 -0.83 6.57
N ALA A 381 38.80 -1.95 6.26
CA ALA A 381 39.25 -2.91 5.25
C ALA A 381 38.82 -2.53 3.82
N GLU A 382 38.03 -1.45 3.63
CA GLU A 382 37.43 -1.09 2.33
C GLU A 382 36.75 -2.31 1.66
N SER A 383 36.00 -3.12 2.46
CA SER A 383 35.47 -4.41 2.05
C SER A 383 34.41 -4.33 0.96
N ALA A 384 33.79 -3.16 0.77
CA ALA A 384 32.77 -2.91 -0.22
C ALA A 384 32.88 -1.50 -0.82
N ASP A 385 32.53 -1.35 -2.11
CA ASP A 385 32.45 -0.04 -2.77
C ASP A 385 31.28 0.82 -2.23
N PHE A 386 30.20 0.16 -1.76
CA PHE A 386 29.01 0.81 -1.22
C PHE A 386 28.50 0.10 0.03
N ILE A 387 28.20 0.84 1.08
CA ILE A 387 27.65 0.31 2.33
C ILE A 387 26.30 1.00 2.62
N CYS A 388 25.26 0.21 2.88
CA CYS A 388 23.98 0.70 3.37
C CYS A 388 23.80 0.22 4.82
N LEU A 389 23.88 1.15 5.76
CA LEU A 389 23.67 0.96 7.20
C LEU A 389 22.36 1.60 7.62
N ASN A 390 21.58 0.94 8.50
CA ASN A 390 20.42 1.51 9.15
C ASN A 390 20.52 1.40 10.67
N PHE A 391 20.31 2.51 11.35
CA PHE A 391 20.06 2.58 12.80
C PHE A 391 18.56 2.65 13.07
N ALA A 392 18.01 1.64 13.74
CA ALA A 392 16.59 1.47 13.98
C ALA A 392 16.02 2.31 15.14
N ASN A 393 16.89 2.84 15.97
CA ASN A 393 16.59 3.30 17.33
C ASN A 393 15.47 4.35 17.40
N ALA A 394 15.57 5.45 16.68
CA ALA A 394 14.61 6.54 16.81
C ALA A 394 13.21 6.13 16.32
N ASP A 395 13.12 5.28 15.31
CA ASP A 395 11.86 4.73 14.81
C ASP A 395 11.25 3.73 15.79
N MET A 396 11.99 2.66 16.11
CA MET A 396 11.47 1.55 16.91
C MET A 396 11.13 1.96 18.35
N VAL A 397 11.98 2.77 18.99
CA VAL A 397 11.70 3.33 20.32
C VAL A 397 10.58 4.36 20.23
N GLY A 398 10.51 5.14 19.13
CA GLY A 398 9.44 6.10 18.87
C GLY A 398 8.06 5.48 18.88
N HIS A 399 7.90 4.28 18.36
CA HIS A 399 6.65 3.52 18.37
C HIS A 399 6.12 3.19 19.77
N THR A 400 6.96 3.24 20.82
CA THR A 400 6.54 3.00 22.21
C THR A 400 5.82 4.20 22.83
N GLY A 401 6.04 5.42 22.30
CA GLY A 401 5.52 6.67 22.85
C GLY A 401 6.22 7.13 24.15
N VAL A 402 7.27 6.46 24.60
CA VAL A 402 8.02 6.82 25.81
C VAL A 402 9.09 7.86 25.48
N PHE A 403 8.77 9.13 25.67
CA PHE A 403 9.58 10.26 25.23
C PHE A 403 11.03 10.23 25.70
N SER A 404 11.27 9.96 27.00
CA SER A 404 12.63 9.87 27.56
C SER A 404 13.48 8.75 26.95
N ALA A 405 12.85 7.64 26.57
CA ALA A 405 13.53 6.55 25.90
C ALA A 405 13.93 6.95 24.48
N VAL A 406 13.09 7.69 23.74
CA VAL A 406 13.42 8.20 22.42
C VAL A 406 14.60 9.19 22.48
N VAL A 407 14.62 10.08 23.48
CA VAL A 407 15.78 10.98 23.72
C VAL A 407 17.06 10.16 23.86
N LYS A 408 17.04 9.12 24.69
CA LYS A 408 18.20 8.23 24.88
C LYS A 408 18.60 7.47 23.61
N ALA A 409 17.63 7.03 22.84
CA ALA A 409 17.86 6.39 21.53
C ALA A 409 18.62 7.32 20.57
N VAL A 410 18.18 8.59 20.48
CA VAL A 410 18.83 9.62 19.65
C VAL A 410 20.25 9.91 20.10
N GLU A 411 20.50 10.07 21.42
CA GLU A 411 21.84 10.27 21.97
C GLU A 411 22.79 9.10 21.61
N THR A 412 22.28 7.88 21.67
CA THR A 412 23.04 6.68 21.35
C THR A 412 23.43 6.65 19.87
N VAL A 413 22.49 6.95 18.98
CA VAL A 413 22.75 7.00 17.53
C VAL A 413 23.73 8.11 17.18
N ASP A 414 23.58 9.30 17.78
CA ASP A 414 24.53 10.41 17.57
C ASP A 414 25.98 10.02 17.92
N ALA A 415 26.17 9.32 19.04
CA ALA A 415 27.48 8.82 19.45
C ALA A 415 28.04 7.72 18.50
N CYS A 416 27.16 6.86 17.97
CA CYS A 416 27.56 5.81 16.99
C CYS A 416 27.96 6.43 15.66
N VAL A 417 27.20 7.40 15.15
CA VAL A 417 27.51 8.12 13.91
C VAL A 417 28.85 8.87 14.05
N ALA A 418 29.11 9.48 15.21
CA ALA A 418 30.38 10.13 15.47
C ALA A 418 31.58 9.18 15.32
N LYS A 419 31.47 7.94 15.79
CA LYS A 419 32.54 6.92 15.67
C LYS A 419 32.73 6.43 14.24
N ILE A 420 31.67 6.44 13.41
CA ILE A 420 31.75 5.98 12.01
C ILE A 420 32.37 7.04 11.11
N VAL A 421 32.16 8.31 11.41
CA VAL A 421 32.65 9.44 10.59
C VAL A 421 34.05 9.88 11.00
N SER A 422 34.49 9.65 12.25
CA SER A 422 35.84 9.97 12.74
C SER A 422 36.88 8.97 12.28
#